data_2f513f4bb62331aca7e51855e00875f2
#
_entry.id   2f513f4bb62331aca7e51855e00875f2
#
_cell.length_a   1.000
_cell.length_b   1.000
_cell.length_c   1.000
_cell.angle_alpha   90.00
_cell.angle_beta   90.00
_cell.angle_gamma   90.00
#
_symmetry.space_group_name_H-M   'P 1'
#
loop_
_entity.id
_entity.type
_entity.pdbx_description
1 polymer ?
#
loop_
_entity_poly.entity_id
_entity_poly.type
_entity_poly.pdbx_seq_one_letter_code
_entity_poly.pdbx_strand_id
1 'polypeptide(L)'
;MKKKLVTYLLIILFSMNYNTFAKTMKDLPYHHLPDGTFRNPKGSPLRDPNIKWSMLKWHKEKKKIKINIPSNHIVDKKEVLKNLEKYKNDDYVAWIGHATFLIKLGNTTIVTDPFFSKNAGPLIFGPKRYVEPAINLKDIPEINLYLLTHNHYDHLDYRTIKKFPYKKTKVLTPLKLSKYFTKNGFNNVEELDWYNQVRVNDLKITLLPAVHWSKRTLTDTNKTLWGNFLIEYKNKKIFFACDTGYGNIYKKLGKQYGPIDLTFINIGAYDFRPMFEKSVYHANPEEALNIGQDLKSKKVLGMHWGTITLSFEDPFEPPTRFKNNTNKYGYHKDDAIIFKIGEVQKLEDLLQK
;
A
#
# COMPACT_ATOMS: atom_id res chain seq x y z
N MET A 1 -23.33 -40.55 42.77
CA MET A 1 -23.90 -40.28 41.42
C MET A 1 -23.66 -38.85 40.90
N LYS A 2 -23.88 -37.79 41.70
CA LYS A 2 -23.74 -36.38 41.23
C LYS A 2 -22.32 -36.01 40.74
N LYS A 3 -21.23 -36.44 41.37
CA LYS A 3 -19.84 -36.13 40.95
C LYS A 3 -19.46 -36.75 39.60
N LYS A 4 -19.92 -37.96 39.24
CA LYS A 4 -19.64 -38.56 37.93
C LYS A 4 -20.38 -37.85 36.81
N LEU A 5 -21.59 -37.33 37.03
CA LEU A 5 -22.36 -36.62 36.03
C LEU A 5 -21.72 -35.28 35.66
N VAL A 6 -21.18 -34.52 36.67
CA VAL A 6 -20.47 -33.26 36.40
C VAL A 6 -19.17 -33.48 35.59
N THR A 7 -18.43 -34.54 35.89
CA THR A 7 -17.21 -34.87 35.13
C THR A 7 -17.51 -35.22 33.68
N TYR A 8 -18.57 -36.00 33.42
CA TYR A 8 -19.01 -36.31 32.06
C TYR A 8 -19.48 -35.09 31.29
N LEU A 9 -20.22 -34.15 31.94
CA LEU A 9 -20.65 -32.91 31.32
C LEU A 9 -19.45 -31.99 30.95
N LEU A 10 -18.44 -31.91 31.81
CA LEU A 10 -17.23 -31.13 31.54
C LEU A 10 -16.40 -31.74 30.39
N ILE A 11 -16.31 -33.07 30.30
CA ILE A 11 -15.62 -33.74 29.18
C ILE A 11 -16.36 -33.53 27.88
N ILE A 12 -17.68 -33.61 27.86
CA ILE A 12 -18.50 -33.33 26.67
C ILE A 12 -18.38 -31.87 26.22
N LEU A 13 -18.44 -30.92 27.15
CA LEU A 13 -18.26 -29.49 26.85
C LEU A 13 -16.84 -29.18 26.31
N PHE A 14 -15.84 -29.84 26.86
CA PHE A 14 -14.46 -29.68 26.41
C PHE A 14 -14.23 -30.30 25.02
N SER A 15 -14.81 -31.51 24.76
CA SER A 15 -14.74 -32.15 23.45
C SER A 15 -15.56 -31.43 22.39
N MET A 16 -16.73 -30.89 22.73
CA MET A 16 -17.52 -30.05 21.80
C MET A 16 -16.80 -28.75 21.45
N ASN A 17 -16.20 -28.07 22.44
CA ASN A 17 -15.40 -26.87 22.21
C ASN A 17 -14.13 -27.16 21.38
N TYR A 18 -13.45 -28.29 21.66
CA TYR A 18 -12.26 -28.70 20.92
C TYR A 18 -12.59 -29.06 19.47
N ASN A 19 -13.67 -29.82 19.23
CA ASN A 19 -14.12 -30.17 17.88
C ASN A 19 -14.62 -28.95 17.09
N THR A 20 -15.31 -28.01 17.72
CA THR A 20 -15.74 -26.74 17.10
C THR A 20 -14.54 -25.89 16.77
N PHE A 21 -13.57 -25.77 17.69
CA PHE A 21 -12.33 -25.03 17.48
C PHE A 21 -11.45 -25.67 16.40
N ALA A 22 -11.31 -27.01 16.39
CA ALA A 22 -10.57 -27.75 15.37
C ALA A 22 -11.23 -27.66 13.98
N LYS A 23 -12.57 -27.64 13.91
CA LYS A 23 -13.33 -27.48 12.65
C LYS A 23 -13.17 -26.07 12.09
N THR A 24 -13.26 -25.03 12.94
CA THR A 24 -13.01 -23.63 12.52
C THR A 24 -11.58 -23.39 12.07
N MET A 25 -10.60 -24.09 12.64
CA MET A 25 -9.19 -23.99 12.28
C MET A 25 -8.85 -24.61 10.91
N LYS A 26 -9.61 -25.64 10.49
CA LYS A 26 -9.39 -26.30 9.20
C LYS A 26 -9.91 -25.51 8.01
N ASP A 27 -10.82 -24.55 8.25
CA ASP A 27 -11.52 -23.77 7.22
C ASP A 27 -10.95 -22.35 7.04
N LEU A 28 -9.92 -21.96 7.82
CA LEU A 28 -9.30 -20.63 7.66
C LEU A 28 -8.53 -20.53 6.34
N PRO A 29 -8.65 -19.40 5.61
CA PRO A 29 -7.80 -19.13 4.46
C PRO A 29 -6.31 -19.24 4.81
N TYR A 30 -5.49 -19.68 3.85
CA TYR A 30 -4.05 -19.95 4.08
C TYR A 30 -3.32 -18.81 4.80
N HIS A 31 -3.67 -17.57 4.54
CA HIS A 31 -2.99 -16.39 5.11
C HIS A 31 -3.41 -16.06 6.55
N HIS A 32 -4.44 -16.69 7.08
CA HIS A 32 -4.82 -16.57 8.49
C HIS A 32 -4.07 -17.61 9.32
N LEU A 33 -3.48 -17.17 10.43
CA LEU A 33 -2.81 -18.07 11.38
C LEU A 33 -3.67 -18.26 12.65
N PRO A 34 -3.52 -19.42 13.32
CA PRO A 34 -4.31 -19.73 14.51
C PRO A 34 -4.16 -18.74 15.66
N ASP A 35 -3.00 -18.07 15.76
CA ASP A 35 -2.72 -17.04 16.76
C ASP A 35 -3.34 -15.68 16.44
N GLY A 36 -4.11 -15.63 15.34
CA GLY A 36 -4.78 -14.43 14.85
C GLY A 36 -3.87 -13.46 14.10
N THR A 37 -2.64 -13.86 13.77
CA THR A 37 -1.75 -13.12 12.87
C THR A 37 -1.99 -13.51 11.40
N PHE A 38 -1.34 -12.79 10.49
CA PHE A 38 -1.40 -13.04 9.05
C PHE A 38 -0.03 -13.41 8.50
N ARG A 39 -0.01 -14.10 7.36
CA ARG A 39 1.21 -14.45 6.61
C ARG A 39 1.06 -14.14 5.13
N ASN A 40 2.19 -14.05 4.44
CA ASN A 40 2.25 -13.82 3.01
C ASN A 40 1.64 -14.95 2.18
N PRO A 41 1.29 -14.70 0.90
CA PRO A 41 0.81 -15.74 -0.01
C PRO A 41 1.76 -16.92 -0.08
N LYS A 42 1.22 -18.12 -0.32
CA LYS A 42 2.02 -19.36 -0.42
C LYS A 42 3.08 -19.21 -1.52
N GLY A 43 4.33 -19.53 -1.18
CA GLY A 43 5.48 -19.42 -2.09
C GLY A 43 6.08 -18.02 -2.18
N SER A 44 5.69 -17.10 -1.28
CA SER A 44 6.39 -15.83 -1.13
C SER A 44 7.81 -16.00 -0.61
N PRO A 45 8.75 -15.11 -0.98
CA PRO A 45 10.08 -15.14 -0.40
C PRO A 45 10.02 -14.95 1.12
N LEU A 46 10.89 -15.65 1.83
CA LEU A 46 10.99 -15.54 3.28
C LEU A 46 12.11 -14.56 3.65
N ARG A 47 11.84 -13.77 4.66
CA ARG A 47 12.89 -12.98 5.31
C ARG A 47 13.88 -13.93 5.99
N ASP A 48 15.18 -13.66 5.81
CA ASP A 48 16.21 -14.39 6.56
C ASP A 48 16.01 -14.17 8.06
N PRO A 49 15.77 -15.23 8.85
CA PRO A 49 15.55 -15.14 10.29
C PRO A 49 16.79 -14.63 11.04
N ASN A 50 17.99 -14.73 10.46
CA ASN A 50 19.24 -14.28 11.05
C ASN A 50 19.47 -12.77 10.94
N ILE A 51 18.64 -12.06 10.16
CA ILE A 51 18.73 -10.61 10.06
C ILE A 51 18.43 -9.96 11.41
N LYS A 52 19.48 -9.41 12.04
CA LYS A 52 19.38 -8.60 13.26
C LYS A 52 19.26 -7.13 12.89
N TRP A 53 18.10 -6.55 13.13
CA TRP A 53 17.90 -5.11 12.97
C TRP A 53 18.67 -4.33 14.05
N SER A 54 19.49 -3.38 13.64
CA SER A 54 20.21 -2.49 14.55
C SER A 54 19.87 -1.03 14.28
N MET A 55 19.17 -0.39 15.20
CA MET A 55 18.81 1.04 15.10
C MET A 55 20.04 1.93 15.05
N LEU A 56 21.09 1.60 15.79
CA LEU A 56 22.35 2.36 15.77
C LEU A 56 23.01 2.30 14.39
N LYS A 57 23.13 1.08 13.82
CA LYS A 57 23.68 0.88 12.47
C LYS A 57 22.84 1.61 11.43
N TRP A 58 21.52 1.48 11.51
CA TRP A 58 20.59 2.17 10.60
C TRP A 58 20.76 3.69 10.66
N HIS A 59 20.82 4.30 11.84
CA HIS A 59 21.06 5.74 11.98
C HIS A 59 22.42 6.18 11.43
N LYS A 60 23.46 5.37 11.63
CA LYS A 60 24.80 5.64 11.09
C LYS A 60 24.81 5.62 9.57
N GLU A 61 24.22 4.59 8.96
CA GLU A 61 24.17 4.47 7.49
C GLU A 61 23.27 5.56 6.87
N LYS A 62 22.11 5.83 7.45
CA LYS A 62 21.22 6.90 6.99
C LYS A 62 21.87 8.28 6.94
N LYS A 63 22.76 8.60 7.88
CA LYS A 63 23.49 9.89 7.89
C LYS A 63 24.44 10.05 6.70
N LYS A 64 24.81 8.98 6.02
CA LYS A 64 25.68 9.03 4.83
C LYS A 64 24.91 9.42 3.55
N ILE A 65 23.59 9.30 3.56
CA ILE A 65 22.75 9.59 2.40
C ILE A 65 22.67 11.10 2.21
N LYS A 66 23.13 11.57 1.06
CA LYS A 66 22.99 12.96 0.64
C LYS A 66 21.69 13.13 -0.11
N ILE A 67 20.89 14.10 0.30
CA ILE A 67 19.59 14.37 -0.33
C ILE A 67 19.72 15.64 -1.16
N ASN A 68 19.89 15.47 -2.46
CA ASN A 68 19.95 16.57 -3.42
C ASN A 68 18.65 16.54 -4.25
N ILE A 69 17.65 17.31 -3.85
CA ILE A 69 16.34 17.32 -4.51
C ILE A 69 16.48 17.97 -5.88
N PRO A 70 16.17 17.25 -7.00
CA PRO A 70 16.19 17.84 -8.32
C PRO A 70 15.18 18.99 -8.43
N SER A 71 15.55 20.08 -9.10
CA SER A 71 14.70 21.28 -9.24
C SER A 71 13.35 21.00 -9.93
N ASN A 72 13.31 19.95 -10.74
CA ASN A 72 12.11 19.53 -11.47
C ASN A 72 11.32 18.40 -10.77
N HIS A 73 11.66 18.04 -9.52
CA HIS A 73 10.99 16.95 -8.80
C HIS A 73 9.61 17.31 -8.26
N ILE A 74 9.36 18.61 -8.04
CA ILE A 74 8.13 19.09 -7.37
C ILE A 74 7.45 20.14 -8.28
N VAL A 75 6.15 20.03 -8.42
CA VAL A 75 5.29 21.04 -9.06
C VAL A 75 4.89 22.09 -8.02
N ASP A 76 4.87 23.36 -8.42
CA ASP A 76 4.42 24.43 -7.52
C ASP A 76 2.99 24.20 -7.03
N LYS A 77 2.74 24.41 -5.75
CA LYS A 77 1.45 24.13 -5.12
C LYS A 77 0.27 24.86 -5.80
N LYS A 78 0.46 26.11 -6.24
CA LYS A 78 -0.62 26.86 -6.92
C LYS A 78 -0.95 26.22 -8.26
N GLU A 79 0.05 25.71 -8.97
CA GLU A 79 -0.13 24.99 -10.21
C GLU A 79 -0.85 23.65 -9.98
N VAL A 80 -0.49 22.90 -8.93
CA VAL A 80 -1.20 21.68 -8.54
C VAL A 80 -2.68 21.94 -8.32
N LEU A 81 -3.01 22.96 -7.50
CA LEU A 81 -4.40 23.32 -7.20
C LEU A 81 -5.16 23.77 -8.45
N LYS A 82 -4.50 24.56 -9.33
CA LYS A 82 -5.05 24.96 -10.63
C LYS A 82 -5.36 23.76 -11.52
N ASN A 83 -4.47 22.78 -11.58
CA ASN A 83 -4.65 21.57 -12.39
C ASN A 83 -5.74 20.65 -11.82
N LEU A 84 -5.83 20.50 -10.50
CA LEU A 84 -6.93 19.77 -9.85
C LEU A 84 -8.29 20.41 -10.16
N GLU A 85 -8.39 21.76 -10.11
CA GLU A 85 -9.62 22.47 -10.48
C GLU A 85 -9.91 22.34 -11.97
N LYS A 86 -8.90 22.48 -12.84
CA LYS A 86 -9.03 22.31 -14.30
C LYS A 86 -9.62 20.96 -14.68
N TYR A 87 -9.16 19.88 -14.02
CA TYR A 87 -9.56 18.50 -14.34
C TYR A 87 -10.66 17.96 -13.42
N LYS A 88 -11.33 18.80 -12.63
CA LYS A 88 -12.35 18.37 -11.66
C LYS A 88 -13.51 17.54 -12.25
N ASN A 89 -13.78 17.70 -13.56
CA ASN A 89 -14.82 16.94 -14.29
C ASN A 89 -14.26 15.79 -15.13
N ASP A 90 -12.93 15.62 -15.18
CA ASP A 90 -12.26 14.56 -15.92
C ASP A 90 -11.86 13.42 -14.98
N ASP A 91 -11.65 12.22 -15.54
CA ASP A 91 -10.92 11.15 -14.85
C ASP A 91 -9.44 11.54 -14.81
N TYR A 92 -8.82 11.58 -13.63
CA TYR A 92 -7.42 11.98 -13.48
C TYR A 92 -6.68 11.18 -12.41
N VAL A 93 -5.35 11.25 -12.49
CA VAL A 93 -4.40 10.79 -11.48
C VAL A 93 -3.53 11.96 -11.06
N ALA A 94 -3.37 12.20 -9.75
CA ALA A 94 -2.46 13.19 -9.19
C ALA A 94 -1.58 12.55 -8.11
N TRP A 95 -0.25 12.75 -8.20
CA TRP A 95 0.67 12.26 -7.19
C TRP A 95 0.93 13.31 -6.11
N ILE A 96 0.45 13.07 -4.90
CA ILE A 96 0.61 13.99 -3.77
C ILE A 96 1.94 13.78 -3.05
N GLY A 97 2.56 12.62 -3.27
CA GLY A 97 3.86 12.21 -2.74
C GLY A 97 3.79 10.88 -2.01
N HIS A 98 4.90 10.14 -2.01
CA HIS A 98 5.02 8.80 -1.42
C HIS A 98 4.03 7.82 -2.08
N ALA A 99 3.14 7.18 -1.29
CA ALA A 99 2.05 6.34 -1.78
C ALA A 99 0.69 7.10 -1.80
N THR A 100 0.71 8.42 -1.62
CA THR A 100 -0.50 9.25 -1.62
C THR A 100 -0.83 9.71 -3.03
N PHE A 101 -1.94 9.24 -3.57
CA PHE A 101 -2.51 9.69 -4.84
C PHE A 101 -3.93 10.19 -4.65
N LEU A 102 -4.33 11.13 -5.50
CA LEU A 102 -5.74 11.41 -5.79
C LEU A 102 -6.05 10.78 -7.15
N ILE A 103 -7.05 9.91 -7.17
CA ILE A 103 -7.52 9.25 -8.39
C ILE A 103 -9.00 9.56 -8.54
N LYS A 104 -9.37 10.28 -9.58
CA LYS A 104 -10.78 10.56 -9.89
C LYS A 104 -11.25 9.67 -11.01
N LEU A 105 -12.36 8.98 -10.80
CA LEU A 105 -13.02 8.09 -11.75
C LEU A 105 -14.52 8.38 -11.72
N GLY A 106 -15.02 9.01 -12.77
CA GLY A 106 -16.40 9.51 -12.81
C GLY A 106 -16.69 10.46 -11.64
N ASN A 107 -17.70 10.13 -10.83
CA ASN A 107 -18.08 10.95 -9.67
C ASN A 107 -17.38 10.52 -8.37
N THR A 108 -16.37 9.64 -8.44
CA THR A 108 -15.69 9.15 -7.25
C THR A 108 -14.24 9.63 -7.22
N THR A 109 -13.91 10.44 -6.22
CA THR A 109 -12.53 10.83 -5.91
C THR A 109 -11.98 9.91 -4.82
N ILE A 110 -10.89 9.23 -5.13
CA ILE A 110 -10.19 8.27 -4.28
C ILE A 110 -8.95 8.94 -3.72
N VAL A 111 -8.64 8.73 -2.44
CA VAL A 111 -7.31 8.96 -1.87
C VAL A 111 -6.70 7.64 -1.43
N THR A 112 -5.42 7.43 -1.76
CA THR A 112 -4.66 6.24 -1.36
C THR A 112 -3.64 6.61 -0.29
N ASP A 113 -3.52 5.80 0.76
CA ASP A 113 -2.48 5.88 1.81
C ASP A 113 -2.04 7.31 2.17
N PRO A 114 -2.97 8.24 2.54
CA PRO A 114 -2.62 9.64 2.71
C PRO A 114 -1.68 9.87 3.89
N PHE A 115 -0.45 10.27 3.56
CA PHE A 115 0.63 10.58 4.48
C PHE A 115 1.01 12.05 4.39
N PHE A 116 0.45 12.87 5.30
CA PHE A 116 0.65 14.33 5.37
C PHE A 116 1.53 14.75 6.56
N SER A 117 1.91 13.83 7.43
CA SER A 117 2.78 14.12 8.57
C SER A 117 4.23 14.34 8.17
N LYS A 118 4.96 15.11 8.98
CA LYS A 118 6.40 15.38 8.79
C LYS A 118 7.27 14.15 9.00
N ASN A 119 6.80 13.15 9.73
CA ASN A 119 7.56 11.94 10.03
C ASN A 119 6.68 10.69 10.04
N ALA A 120 7.25 9.58 9.60
CA ALA A 120 6.66 8.25 9.65
C ALA A 120 7.05 7.56 10.96
N GLY A 121 6.25 7.76 12.00
CA GLY A 121 6.51 7.16 13.31
C GLY A 121 5.60 7.70 14.41
N PRO A 122 5.70 7.12 15.62
CA PRO A 122 4.92 7.59 16.75
C PRO A 122 5.36 8.98 17.18
N LEU A 123 4.41 9.86 17.48
CA LEU A 123 4.66 11.24 17.92
C LEU A 123 5.62 11.98 16.98
N ILE A 124 6.77 12.41 17.48
CA ILE A 124 7.83 13.13 16.73
C ILE A 124 8.95 12.20 16.24
N PHE A 125 8.87 10.91 16.53
CA PHE A 125 9.89 9.93 16.19
C PHE A 125 9.69 9.33 14.80
N GLY A 126 10.69 8.60 14.33
CA GLY A 126 10.71 7.94 13.04
C GLY A 126 11.37 8.77 11.93
N PRO A 127 11.48 8.21 10.73
CA PRO A 127 12.01 8.88 9.56
C PRO A 127 11.25 10.17 9.26
N LYS A 128 11.99 11.25 8.94
CA LYS A 128 11.39 12.53 8.52
C LYS A 128 11.38 12.60 7.00
N ARG A 129 10.28 13.13 6.44
CA ARG A 129 10.26 13.46 5.02
C ARG A 129 11.18 14.64 4.73
N TYR A 130 11.74 14.65 3.55
CA TYR A 130 12.56 15.75 3.02
C TYR A 130 11.84 16.50 1.89
N VAL A 131 10.73 15.96 1.37
CA VAL A 131 9.82 16.66 0.46
C VAL A 131 8.43 16.69 1.10
N GLU A 132 7.84 17.88 1.18
CA GLU A 132 6.46 18.05 1.69
C GLU A 132 5.44 17.48 0.70
N PRO A 133 4.21 17.15 1.12
CA PRO A 133 3.13 16.79 0.21
C PRO A 133 2.84 17.94 -0.77
N ALA A 134 2.48 17.59 -2.01
CA ALA A 134 2.20 18.56 -3.07
C ALA A 134 1.17 19.63 -2.69
N ILE A 135 0.21 19.28 -1.85
CA ILE A 135 -0.81 20.17 -1.28
C ILE A 135 -0.96 19.92 0.21
N ASN A 136 -1.56 20.86 0.96
CA ASN A 136 -1.86 20.59 2.36
C ASN A 136 -3.12 19.73 2.50
N LEU A 137 -3.24 19.03 3.62
CA LEU A 137 -4.43 18.21 3.92
C LEU A 137 -5.75 18.97 3.86
N LYS A 138 -5.76 20.26 4.24
CA LYS A 138 -6.95 21.13 4.18
C LYS A 138 -7.37 21.53 2.75
N ASP A 139 -6.46 21.40 1.79
CA ASP A 139 -6.64 21.82 0.40
C ASP A 139 -7.00 20.64 -0.51
N ILE A 140 -7.13 19.39 0.03
CA ILE A 140 -7.57 18.24 -0.78
C ILE A 140 -9.03 18.42 -1.23
N PRO A 141 -9.40 17.97 -2.44
CA PRO A 141 -10.79 17.98 -2.89
C PRO A 141 -11.65 17.07 -2.01
N GLU A 142 -12.96 17.11 -2.19
CA GLU A 142 -13.85 16.16 -1.54
C GLU A 142 -13.48 14.72 -1.90
N ILE A 143 -13.33 13.87 -0.89
CA ILE A 143 -12.94 12.48 -1.04
C ILE A 143 -14.14 11.59 -0.77
N ASN A 144 -14.49 10.78 -1.77
CA ASN A 144 -15.58 9.81 -1.67
C ASN A 144 -15.10 8.45 -1.14
N LEU A 145 -13.85 8.08 -1.48
CA LEU A 145 -13.27 6.79 -1.12
C LEU A 145 -11.83 6.95 -0.61
N TYR A 146 -11.56 6.40 0.57
CA TYR A 146 -10.24 6.30 1.18
C TYR A 146 -9.80 4.85 1.13
N LEU A 147 -8.69 4.56 0.43
CA LEU A 147 -8.06 3.24 0.38
C LEU A 147 -6.82 3.23 1.27
N LEU A 148 -6.76 2.30 2.21
CA LEU A 148 -5.58 2.06 3.05
C LEU A 148 -5.03 0.67 2.77
N THR A 149 -3.75 0.55 2.40
CA THR A 149 -3.14 -0.73 2.03
C THR A 149 -2.63 -1.53 3.22
N HIS A 150 -2.06 -0.89 4.23
CA HIS A 150 -1.51 -1.54 5.43
C HIS A 150 -1.23 -0.54 6.56
N ASN A 151 -0.66 -1.01 7.68
CA ASN A 151 -0.56 -0.22 8.90
C ASN A 151 0.78 0.47 9.15
N HIS A 152 1.79 0.43 8.27
CA HIS A 152 3.03 1.16 8.50
C HIS A 152 2.79 2.67 8.61
N TYR A 153 3.69 3.37 9.29
CA TYR A 153 3.48 4.78 9.68
C TYR A 153 3.45 5.76 8.52
N ASP A 154 4.05 5.42 7.40
CA ASP A 154 4.10 6.18 6.15
C ASP A 154 2.92 5.89 5.21
N HIS A 155 2.02 4.98 5.60
CA HIS A 155 0.74 4.67 4.93
C HIS A 155 -0.44 4.96 5.85
N LEU A 156 -0.54 4.31 7.01
CA LEU A 156 -1.51 4.64 8.04
C LEU A 156 -0.97 5.80 8.89
N ASP A 157 -1.09 7.01 8.39
CA ASP A 157 -0.77 8.23 9.13
C ASP A 157 -1.91 8.61 10.08
N TYR A 158 -1.79 8.24 11.34
CA TYR A 158 -2.83 8.46 12.34
C TYR A 158 -3.15 9.95 12.54
N ARG A 159 -2.17 10.85 12.39
CA ARG A 159 -2.39 12.30 12.48
C ARG A 159 -3.19 12.82 11.29
N THR A 160 -2.94 12.29 10.10
CA THR A 160 -3.73 12.56 8.91
C THR A 160 -5.16 12.06 9.10
N ILE A 161 -5.36 10.80 9.54
CA ILE A 161 -6.69 10.26 9.82
C ILE A 161 -7.44 11.13 10.82
N LYS A 162 -6.80 11.55 11.93
CA LYS A 162 -7.39 12.41 12.96
C LYS A 162 -7.85 13.77 12.39
N LYS A 163 -7.05 14.37 11.51
CA LYS A 163 -7.29 15.71 10.92
C LYS A 163 -8.02 15.66 9.58
N PHE A 164 -8.33 14.48 9.05
CA PHE A 164 -8.96 14.34 7.75
C PHE A 164 -10.30 15.08 7.69
N PRO A 165 -10.52 15.95 6.69
CA PRO A 165 -11.67 16.86 6.71
C PRO A 165 -13.01 16.17 6.44
N TYR A 166 -13.03 15.06 5.69
CA TYR A 166 -14.24 14.40 5.21
C TYR A 166 -14.53 13.11 6.00
N LYS A 167 -15.18 13.21 7.16
CA LYS A 167 -15.44 12.05 8.02
C LYS A 167 -16.54 11.10 7.52
N LYS A 168 -17.33 11.53 6.54
CA LYS A 168 -18.34 10.71 5.86
C LYS A 168 -17.77 9.85 4.73
N THR A 169 -16.52 10.05 4.36
CA THR A 169 -15.81 9.28 3.33
C THR A 169 -15.94 7.78 3.60
N LYS A 170 -16.28 7.00 2.57
CA LYS A 170 -16.17 5.54 2.62
C LYS A 170 -14.72 5.14 2.77
N VAL A 171 -14.40 4.32 3.76
CA VAL A 171 -13.04 3.80 3.98
C VAL A 171 -13.04 2.31 3.70
N LEU A 172 -12.13 1.85 2.84
CA LEU A 172 -11.82 0.44 2.65
C LEU A 172 -10.40 0.17 3.15
N THR A 173 -10.27 -0.82 3.98
CA THR A 173 -8.99 -1.17 4.61
C THR A 173 -8.89 -2.68 4.80
N PRO A 174 -7.68 -3.25 4.83
CA PRO A 174 -7.49 -4.64 5.23
C PRO A 174 -7.98 -4.91 6.66
N LEU A 175 -8.16 -6.18 6.99
CA LEU A 175 -8.67 -6.64 8.28
C LEU A 175 -7.91 -6.06 9.48
N LYS A 176 -8.66 -5.74 10.53
CA LYS A 176 -8.20 -5.27 11.86
C LYS A 176 -7.62 -3.85 11.87
N LEU A 177 -7.99 -3.00 10.89
CA LEU A 177 -7.54 -1.60 10.79
C LEU A 177 -8.66 -0.57 11.00
N SER A 178 -9.94 -0.96 10.95
CA SER A 178 -11.10 -0.06 11.09
C SER A 178 -11.05 0.80 12.35
N LYS A 179 -10.53 0.27 13.44
CA LYS A 179 -10.40 0.97 14.74
C LYS A 179 -9.66 2.30 14.66
N TYR A 180 -8.72 2.46 13.73
CA TYR A 180 -7.96 3.71 13.55
C TYR A 180 -8.83 4.82 12.95
N PHE A 181 -9.86 4.46 12.21
CA PHE A 181 -10.81 5.37 11.58
C PHE A 181 -12.02 5.64 12.48
N THR A 182 -12.65 4.59 13.01
CA THR A 182 -13.86 4.72 13.82
C THR A 182 -13.63 5.55 15.09
N LYS A 183 -12.47 5.41 15.74
CA LYS A 183 -12.04 6.25 16.87
C LYS A 183 -11.83 7.72 16.51
N ASN A 184 -11.77 8.07 15.23
CA ASN A 184 -11.56 9.43 14.73
C ASN A 184 -12.77 9.96 13.95
N GLY A 185 -13.96 9.41 14.19
CA GLY A 185 -15.23 9.94 13.69
C GLY A 185 -15.62 9.48 12.29
N PHE A 186 -14.93 8.51 11.69
CA PHE A 186 -15.40 7.87 10.47
C PHE A 186 -16.46 6.81 10.81
N ASN A 187 -17.60 6.88 10.18
CA ASN A 187 -18.73 5.98 10.41
C ASN A 187 -19.03 5.03 9.23
N ASN A 188 -18.30 5.17 8.13
CA ASN A 188 -18.46 4.34 6.93
C ASN A 188 -17.14 3.61 6.62
N VAL A 189 -16.75 2.67 7.48
CA VAL A 189 -15.50 1.93 7.41
C VAL A 189 -15.79 0.46 7.21
N GLU A 190 -15.16 -0.14 6.19
CA GLU A 190 -15.29 -1.56 5.87
C GLU A 190 -13.92 -2.23 5.79
N GLU A 191 -13.78 -3.34 6.49
CA GLU A 191 -12.59 -4.19 6.47
C GLU A 191 -12.76 -5.28 5.43
N LEU A 192 -11.71 -5.48 4.63
CA LEU A 192 -11.67 -6.49 3.57
C LEU A 192 -10.62 -7.55 3.88
N ASP A 193 -10.97 -8.78 3.62
CA ASP A 193 -10.01 -9.87 3.47
C ASP A 193 -9.54 -9.97 2.02
N TRP A 194 -8.45 -10.73 1.75
CA TRP A 194 -8.02 -10.95 0.37
C TRP A 194 -9.13 -11.59 -0.46
N TYR A 195 -9.29 -11.07 -1.66
CA TYR A 195 -10.32 -11.41 -2.66
C TYR A 195 -11.72 -10.91 -2.32
N ASN A 196 -11.94 -10.23 -1.18
CA ASN A 196 -13.20 -9.55 -0.94
C ASN A 196 -13.41 -8.42 -1.93
N GLN A 197 -14.64 -8.22 -2.36
CA GLN A 197 -15.06 -7.25 -3.35
C GLN A 197 -16.16 -6.36 -2.79
N VAL A 198 -16.05 -5.06 -3.05
CA VAL A 198 -17.04 -4.05 -2.66
C VAL A 198 -17.36 -3.17 -3.86
N ARG A 199 -18.61 -2.80 -4.03
CA ARG A 199 -19.01 -1.75 -4.97
C ARG A 199 -19.13 -0.42 -4.24
N VAL A 200 -18.53 0.61 -4.83
CA VAL A 200 -18.61 1.99 -4.37
C VAL A 200 -18.94 2.84 -5.60
N ASN A 201 -20.17 3.33 -5.68
CA ASN A 201 -20.70 3.96 -6.89
C ASN A 201 -20.50 3.03 -8.12
N ASP A 202 -19.87 3.55 -9.17
CA ASP A 202 -19.59 2.79 -10.41
C ASP A 202 -18.29 1.96 -10.34
N LEU A 203 -17.62 1.96 -9.18
CA LEU A 203 -16.38 1.23 -8.99
C LEU A 203 -16.63 -0.15 -8.39
N LYS A 204 -15.89 -1.15 -8.87
CA LYS A 204 -15.70 -2.41 -8.16
C LYS A 204 -14.28 -2.46 -7.60
N ILE A 205 -14.16 -2.57 -6.29
CA ILE A 205 -12.90 -2.61 -5.57
C ILE A 205 -12.67 -4.02 -5.03
N THR A 206 -11.51 -4.58 -5.30
CA THR A 206 -11.10 -5.89 -4.78
C THR A 206 -9.81 -5.73 -3.98
N LEU A 207 -9.77 -6.24 -2.73
CA LEU A 207 -8.51 -6.36 -2.00
C LEU A 207 -7.79 -7.62 -2.46
N LEU A 208 -6.54 -7.49 -2.88
CA LEU A 208 -5.71 -8.58 -3.41
C LEU A 208 -4.46 -8.79 -2.55
N PRO A 209 -3.91 -10.02 -2.50
CA PRO A 209 -2.73 -10.32 -1.72
C PRO A 209 -1.49 -9.55 -2.20
N ALA A 210 -0.63 -9.14 -1.24
CA ALA A 210 0.68 -8.55 -1.45
C ALA A 210 1.76 -9.31 -0.67
N VAL A 211 3.03 -9.15 -1.05
CA VAL A 211 4.19 -9.71 -0.34
C VAL A 211 4.76 -8.64 0.58
N HIS A 212 4.18 -8.54 1.77
CA HIS A 212 4.56 -7.51 2.73
C HIS A 212 4.39 -7.98 4.18
N TRP A 213 4.27 -7.08 5.12
CA TRP A 213 4.09 -7.32 6.54
C TRP A 213 3.43 -6.13 7.22
N SER A 214 3.04 -6.27 8.47
CA SER A 214 2.45 -5.19 9.23
C SER A 214 3.05 -5.09 10.63
N LYS A 215 3.28 -3.86 11.11
CA LYS A 215 3.75 -3.57 12.46
C LYS A 215 3.64 -2.08 12.79
N ARG A 216 3.21 -1.75 14.00
CA ARG A 216 3.26 -0.39 14.56
C ARG A 216 3.81 -0.35 15.98
N THR A 217 3.70 -1.45 16.72
CA THR A 217 4.15 -1.56 18.12
C THR A 217 5.14 -2.70 18.27
N LEU A 218 5.65 -2.91 19.47
CA LEU A 218 6.59 -3.99 19.74
C LEU A 218 5.95 -5.38 19.63
N THR A 219 4.62 -5.48 19.81
CA THR A 219 3.89 -6.74 19.97
C THR A 219 2.84 -7.04 18.91
N ASP A 220 2.73 -6.21 17.86
CA ASP A 220 1.65 -6.33 16.86
C ASP A 220 2.09 -6.76 15.47
N THR A 221 3.29 -7.35 15.36
CA THR A 221 3.81 -7.87 14.07
C THR A 221 2.79 -8.82 13.45
N ASN A 222 2.38 -8.50 12.20
CA ASN A 222 1.41 -9.25 11.39
C ASN A 222 0.03 -9.47 12.05
N LYS A 223 -0.34 -8.65 13.04
CA LYS A 223 -1.67 -8.71 13.66
C LYS A 223 -2.76 -8.01 12.84
N THR A 224 -2.39 -7.25 11.82
CA THR A 224 -3.32 -6.66 10.85
C THR A 224 -2.96 -7.14 9.46
N LEU A 225 -3.95 -7.22 8.57
CA LEU A 225 -3.73 -7.64 7.19
C LEU A 225 -3.13 -6.49 6.37
N TRP A 226 -2.61 -6.80 5.19
CA TRP A 226 -2.14 -5.89 4.14
C TRP A 226 -2.63 -6.37 2.78
N GLY A 227 -2.64 -5.50 1.77
CA GLY A 227 -3.07 -5.91 0.44
C GLY A 227 -3.07 -4.80 -0.59
N ASN A 228 -3.08 -5.23 -1.86
CA ASN A 228 -3.22 -4.40 -3.03
C ASN A 228 -4.70 -4.11 -3.29
N PHE A 229 -5.02 -3.01 -3.97
CA PHE A 229 -6.36 -2.75 -4.45
C PHE A 229 -6.42 -2.86 -5.98
N LEU A 230 -7.34 -3.68 -6.48
CA LEU A 230 -7.78 -3.64 -7.86
C LEU A 230 -9.04 -2.78 -7.93
N ILE A 231 -8.99 -1.73 -8.74
CA ILE A 231 -10.08 -0.79 -9.00
C ILE A 231 -10.56 -1.01 -10.42
N GLU A 232 -11.78 -1.49 -10.58
CA GLU A 232 -12.42 -1.69 -11.87
C GLU A 232 -13.47 -0.59 -12.09
N TYR A 233 -13.32 0.16 -13.19
CA TYR A 233 -14.19 1.25 -13.58
C TYR A 233 -14.49 1.20 -15.07
N LYS A 234 -15.76 1.03 -15.44
CA LYS A 234 -16.15 0.78 -16.83
C LYS A 234 -15.33 -0.39 -17.41
N ASN A 235 -14.57 -0.15 -18.48
CA ASN A 235 -13.68 -1.12 -19.12
C ASN A 235 -12.21 -0.99 -18.69
N LYS A 236 -11.91 -0.19 -17.66
CA LYS A 236 -10.55 0.07 -17.18
C LYS A 236 -10.28 -0.67 -15.88
N LYS A 237 -9.06 -1.15 -15.71
CA LYS A 237 -8.55 -1.79 -14.51
C LYS A 237 -7.29 -1.07 -14.02
N ILE A 238 -7.35 -0.56 -12.80
CA ILE A 238 -6.24 0.10 -12.12
C ILE A 238 -5.82 -0.77 -10.93
N PHE A 239 -4.54 -1.12 -10.87
CA PHE A 239 -3.97 -1.85 -9.76
C PHE A 239 -3.13 -0.91 -8.91
N PHE A 240 -3.57 -0.68 -7.67
CA PHE A 240 -2.82 0.09 -6.70
C PHE A 240 -2.10 -0.88 -5.75
N ALA A 241 -0.78 -0.98 -5.88
CA ALA A 241 0.00 -1.86 -5.03
C ALA A 241 0.09 -1.30 -3.60
N CYS A 242 0.04 -2.20 -2.64
CA CYS A 242 0.64 -2.04 -1.32
C CYS A 242 2.16 -1.91 -1.49
N ASP A 243 2.88 -1.52 -0.46
CA ASP A 243 4.29 -1.86 -0.39
C ASP A 243 4.42 -3.36 -0.55
N THR A 244 5.30 -3.78 -1.47
CA THR A 244 5.44 -5.19 -1.78
C THR A 244 6.81 -5.54 -2.33
N GLY A 245 7.30 -6.73 -1.99
CA GLY A 245 8.36 -7.39 -2.71
C GLY A 245 7.82 -8.23 -3.88
N TYR A 246 8.72 -8.73 -4.71
CA TYR A 246 8.36 -9.64 -5.78
C TYR A 246 7.97 -11.03 -5.25
N GLY A 247 6.97 -11.65 -5.89
CA GLY A 247 6.53 -13.02 -5.59
C GLY A 247 5.64 -13.61 -6.67
N ASN A 248 5.58 -14.93 -6.75
CA ASN A 248 4.79 -15.68 -7.76
C ASN A 248 3.27 -15.40 -7.71
N ILE A 249 2.81 -14.72 -6.68
CA ILE A 249 1.40 -14.31 -6.56
C ILE A 249 1.00 -13.40 -7.73
N TYR A 250 1.89 -12.53 -8.22
CA TYR A 250 1.59 -11.58 -9.30
C TYR A 250 1.29 -12.29 -10.63
N LYS A 251 1.97 -13.40 -10.95
CA LYS A 251 1.61 -14.26 -12.08
C LYS A 251 0.19 -14.82 -11.98
N LYS A 252 -0.22 -15.23 -10.77
CA LYS A 252 -1.57 -15.72 -10.52
C LYS A 252 -2.60 -14.63 -10.66
N LEU A 253 -2.31 -13.44 -10.10
CA LEU A 253 -3.19 -12.27 -10.21
C LEU A 253 -3.33 -11.81 -11.67
N GLY A 254 -2.24 -11.80 -12.45
CA GLY A 254 -2.28 -11.47 -13.87
C GLY A 254 -3.03 -12.47 -14.73
N LYS A 255 -3.05 -13.76 -14.36
CA LYS A 255 -3.91 -14.75 -15.03
C LYS A 255 -5.38 -14.53 -14.71
N GLN A 256 -5.71 -14.14 -13.48
CA GLN A 256 -7.10 -14.03 -13.01
C GLN A 256 -7.73 -12.68 -13.35
N TYR A 257 -6.98 -11.59 -13.25
CA TYR A 257 -7.50 -10.23 -13.34
C TYR A 257 -6.96 -9.42 -14.54
N GLY A 258 -5.83 -9.82 -15.11
CA GLY A 258 -5.22 -9.12 -16.25
C GLY A 258 -6.04 -9.24 -17.56
N PRO A 259 -5.75 -8.40 -18.54
CA PRO A 259 -4.77 -7.32 -18.47
C PRO A 259 -5.18 -6.17 -17.56
N ILE A 260 -4.19 -5.49 -16.98
CA ILE A 260 -4.35 -4.28 -16.15
C ILE A 260 -3.98 -3.07 -17.01
N ASP A 261 -4.75 -2.00 -16.97
CA ASP A 261 -4.46 -0.81 -17.77
C ASP A 261 -3.37 0.05 -17.14
N LEU A 262 -3.40 0.24 -15.81
CA LEU A 262 -2.40 1.01 -15.06
C LEU A 262 -2.09 0.35 -13.71
N THR A 263 -0.82 0.10 -13.44
CA THR A 263 -0.34 -0.38 -12.13
C THR A 263 0.50 0.68 -11.45
N PHE A 264 0.12 1.06 -10.23
CA PHE A 264 0.95 1.83 -9.30
C PHE A 264 1.80 0.85 -8.50
N ILE A 265 3.11 1.07 -8.42
CA ILE A 265 4.03 0.13 -7.79
C ILE A 265 5.18 0.85 -7.07
N ASN A 266 5.55 0.38 -5.87
CA ASN A 266 6.70 0.90 -5.15
C ASN A 266 7.99 0.58 -5.93
N ILE A 267 8.86 1.60 -6.07
CA ILE A 267 10.19 1.48 -6.69
C ILE A 267 11.31 1.95 -5.76
N GLY A 268 10.99 2.33 -4.52
CA GLY A 268 11.93 2.76 -3.49
C GLY A 268 11.85 1.92 -2.23
N ALA A 269 12.71 2.21 -1.27
CA ALA A 269 12.84 1.53 0.02
C ALA A 269 13.32 0.07 -0.09
N TYR A 270 14.20 -0.25 -1.03
CA TYR A 270 14.64 -1.61 -1.33
C TYR A 270 16.08 -1.94 -0.90
N ASP A 271 16.98 -0.95 -0.78
CA ASP A 271 18.39 -1.20 -0.42
C ASP A 271 18.65 -0.99 1.07
N PHE A 272 19.00 -2.05 1.75
CA PHE A 272 19.34 -2.02 3.17
C PHE A 272 20.80 -2.40 3.45
N ARG A 273 21.66 -2.48 2.41
CA ARG A 273 23.09 -2.75 2.60
C ARG A 273 23.77 -1.62 3.37
N PRO A 274 24.63 -1.85 4.32
CA PRO A 274 25.23 -3.15 4.70
C PRO A 274 24.51 -3.88 5.85
N MET A 275 23.22 -3.60 6.12
CA MET A 275 22.51 -4.28 7.19
C MET A 275 22.06 -5.69 6.76
N PHE A 276 21.52 -5.82 5.56
CA PHE A 276 21.18 -7.06 4.89
C PHE A 276 21.14 -6.82 3.38
N GLU A 277 21.33 -7.89 2.63
CA GLU A 277 21.63 -7.80 1.20
C GLU A 277 20.40 -7.46 0.35
N LYS A 278 19.24 -8.03 0.68
CA LYS A 278 18.01 -7.89 -0.11
C LYS A 278 16.78 -7.69 0.76
N SER A 279 15.97 -6.72 0.43
CA SER A 279 14.61 -6.61 0.94
C SER A 279 13.72 -7.65 0.23
N VAL A 280 12.93 -8.39 1.00
CA VAL A 280 11.91 -9.29 0.46
C VAL A 280 10.51 -8.66 0.47
N TYR A 281 10.38 -7.46 1.03
CA TYR A 281 9.12 -6.77 1.24
C TYR A 281 8.97 -5.48 0.45
N HIS A 282 10.03 -5.06 -0.27
CA HIS A 282 10.02 -3.93 -1.17
C HIS A 282 10.70 -4.32 -2.47
N ALA A 283 10.00 -4.20 -3.57
CA ALA A 283 10.53 -4.39 -4.89
C ALA A 283 11.53 -3.28 -5.24
N ASN A 284 12.64 -3.65 -5.84
CA ASN A 284 13.49 -2.70 -6.54
C ASN A 284 12.88 -2.31 -7.90
N PRO A 285 13.40 -1.32 -8.62
CA PRO A 285 12.82 -0.87 -9.88
C PRO A 285 12.63 -1.96 -10.93
N GLU A 286 13.56 -2.91 -11.05
CA GLU A 286 13.47 -4.03 -11.98
C GLU A 286 12.42 -5.05 -11.55
N GLU A 287 12.34 -5.34 -10.26
CA GLU A 287 11.29 -6.22 -9.72
C GLU A 287 9.90 -5.58 -9.87
N ALA A 288 9.79 -4.25 -9.77
CA ALA A 288 8.56 -3.52 -10.01
C ALA A 288 8.08 -3.68 -11.47
N LEU A 289 8.98 -3.55 -12.45
CA LEU A 289 8.68 -3.83 -13.86
C LEU A 289 8.26 -5.29 -14.06
N ASN A 290 8.94 -6.24 -13.43
CA ASN A 290 8.60 -7.66 -13.48
C ASN A 290 7.21 -7.96 -12.90
N ILE A 291 6.83 -7.29 -11.79
CA ILE A 291 5.47 -7.35 -11.22
C ILE A 291 4.45 -6.84 -12.25
N GLY A 292 4.73 -5.70 -12.89
CA GLY A 292 3.89 -5.17 -13.95
C GLY A 292 3.70 -6.17 -15.11
N GLN A 293 4.78 -6.81 -15.56
CA GLN A 293 4.73 -7.85 -16.61
C GLN A 293 3.89 -9.06 -16.17
N ASP A 294 4.11 -9.54 -14.93
CA ASP A 294 3.35 -10.66 -14.37
C ASP A 294 1.86 -10.35 -14.24
N LEU A 295 1.49 -9.11 -13.92
CA LEU A 295 0.11 -8.62 -13.89
C LEU A 295 -0.48 -8.37 -15.28
N LYS A 296 0.32 -8.47 -16.35
CA LYS A 296 -0.02 -8.08 -17.72
C LYS A 296 -0.47 -6.61 -17.81
N SER A 297 0.26 -5.75 -17.09
CA SER A 297 -0.03 -4.31 -17.06
C SER A 297 0.41 -3.66 -18.37
N LYS A 298 -0.44 -2.80 -18.92
CA LYS A 298 -0.09 -2.00 -20.11
C LYS A 298 0.87 -0.87 -19.73
N LYS A 299 0.60 -0.22 -18.59
CA LYS A 299 1.39 0.89 -18.04
C LYS A 299 1.72 0.61 -16.57
N VAL A 300 2.90 1.04 -16.14
CA VAL A 300 3.35 0.96 -14.74
C VAL A 300 3.82 2.34 -14.27
N LEU A 301 3.31 2.80 -13.13
CA LEU A 301 3.64 4.08 -12.52
C LEU A 301 4.42 3.84 -11.23
N GLY A 302 5.67 4.30 -11.21
CA GLY A 302 6.55 4.16 -10.05
C GLY A 302 6.20 5.13 -8.93
N MET A 303 6.02 4.60 -7.71
CA MET A 303 5.73 5.38 -6.50
C MET A 303 6.67 5.02 -5.34
N HIS A 304 6.46 5.61 -4.17
CA HIS A 304 7.17 5.30 -2.92
C HIS A 304 8.67 5.63 -2.97
N TRP A 305 9.04 6.72 -3.64
CA TRP A 305 10.41 7.23 -3.77
C TRP A 305 10.43 8.76 -3.63
N GLY A 306 11.60 9.35 -3.48
CA GLY A 306 11.80 10.82 -3.58
C GLY A 306 11.11 11.67 -2.50
N THR A 307 10.68 11.11 -1.36
CA THR A 307 9.91 11.83 -0.32
C THR A 307 10.46 11.68 1.09
N ILE A 308 10.86 10.50 1.47
CA ILE A 308 11.31 10.14 2.82
C ILE A 308 12.37 9.04 2.72
N THR A 309 13.39 9.09 3.58
CA THR A 309 14.45 8.07 3.58
C THR A 309 14.08 6.92 4.51
N LEU A 310 13.76 5.77 3.92
CA LEU A 310 13.41 4.53 4.64
C LEU A 310 14.49 3.45 4.53
N SER A 311 15.36 3.54 3.54
CA SER A 311 16.43 2.62 3.17
C SER A 311 17.71 3.38 2.84
N PHE A 312 18.64 2.79 2.11
CA PHE A 312 19.99 3.37 1.89
C PHE A 312 20.35 3.59 0.41
N GLU A 313 19.45 3.30 -0.55
CA GLU A 313 19.66 3.74 -1.93
C GLU A 313 19.69 5.27 -2.05
N ASP A 314 20.31 5.78 -3.11
CA ASP A 314 20.16 7.19 -3.47
C ASP A 314 18.68 7.50 -3.69
N PRO A 315 18.13 8.52 -3.00
CA PRO A 315 16.69 8.82 -3.07
C PRO A 315 16.13 9.13 -4.47
N PHE A 316 17.00 9.45 -5.42
CA PHE A 316 16.63 9.83 -6.80
C PHE A 316 17.13 8.85 -7.86
N GLU A 317 17.80 7.76 -7.48
CA GLU A 317 18.20 6.67 -8.37
C GLU A 317 17.00 5.83 -8.89
N PRO A 318 15.96 5.54 -8.07
CA PRO A 318 14.89 4.64 -8.47
C PRO A 318 14.21 4.96 -9.81
N PRO A 319 13.81 6.23 -10.13
CA PRO A 319 13.17 6.54 -11.41
C PRO A 319 14.08 6.34 -12.62
N THR A 320 15.36 6.65 -12.48
CA THR A 320 16.35 6.45 -13.57
C THR A 320 16.52 4.97 -13.86
N ARG A 321 16.68 4.17 -12.82
CA ARG A 321 16.82 2.72 -12.92
C ARG A 321 15.55 2.06 -13.47
N PHE A 322 14.37 2.51 -13.03
CA PHE A 322 13.08 2.07 -13.54
C PHE A 322 12.95 2.31 -15.05
N LYS A 323 13.24 3.55 -15.52
CA LYS A 323 13.18 3.91 -16.94
C LYS A 323 14.20 3.19 -17.81
N ASN A 324 15.40 2.95 -17.30
CA ASN A 324 16.49 2.33 -18.06
C ASN A 324 16.33 0.82 -18.27
N ASN A 325 15.45 0.18 -17.49
CA ASN A 325 15.24 -1.27 -17.57
C ASN A 325 13.94 -1.68 -18.27
N THR A 326 13.16 -0.74 -18.79
CA THR A 326 11.83 -1.00 -19.41
C THR A 326 11.88 -2.08 -20.48
N ASN A 327 12.76 -1.96 -21.47
CA ASN A 327 12.85 -2.89 -22.60
C ASN A 327 13.12 -4.33 -22.15
N LYS A 328 13.90 -4.53 -21.09
CA LYS A 328 14.20 -5.85 -20.54
C LYS A 328 12.95 -6.58 -20.04
N TYR A 329 11.91 -5.83 -19.66
CA TYR A 329 10.64 -6.35 -19.14
C TYR A 329 9.47 -6.14 -20.11
N GLY A 330 9.76 -5.90 -21.41
CA GLY A 330 8.74 -5.82 -22.45
C GLY A 330 7.92 -4.55 -22.47
N TYR A 331 8.40 -3.46 -21.82
CA TYR A 331 7.79 -2.14 -21.84
C TYR A 331 8.53 -1.18 -22.77
N HIS A 332 7.79 -0.33 -23.47
CA HIS A 332 8.37 0.88 -24.03
C HIS A 332 8.70 1.88 -22.91
N LYS A 333 9.62 2.80 -23.19
CA LYS A 333 10.05 3.79 -22.18
C LYS A 333 8.90 4.64 -21.63
N ASP A 334 7.86 4.87 -22.44
CA ASP A 334 6.70 5.67 -22.06
C ASP A 334 5.65 4.86 -21.28
N ASP A 335 5.74 3.53 -21.27
CA ASP A 335 4.87 2.68 -20.48
C ASP A 335 5.26 2.64 -18.99
N ALA A 336 6.53 2.94 -18.67
CA ALA A 336 7.00 3.11 -17.30
C ALA A 336 6.92 4.58 -16.90
N ILE A 337 5.88 4.94 -16.20
CA ILE A 337 5.53 6.32 -15.87
C ILE A 337 6.21 6.75 -14.58
N ILE A 338 6.79 7.95 -14.59
CA ILE A 338 7.34 8.62 -13.42
C ILE A 338 6.73 10.01 -13.35
N PHE A 339 6.02 10.29 -12.27
CA PHE A 339 5.46 11.61 -11.98
C PHE A 339 6.42 12.47 -11.17
N LYS A 340 6.28 13.78 -11.30
CA LYS A 340 6.74 14.76 -10.31
C LYS A 340 5.74 14.80 -9.15
N ILE A 341 6.21 15.11 -7.95
CA ILE A 341 5.29 15.36 -6.84
C ILE A 341 4.43 16.57 -7.18
N GLY A 342 3.10 16.41 -7.16
CA GLY A 342 2.14 17.40 -7.59
C GLY A 342 1.73 17.31 -9.06
N GLU A 343 2.28 16.39 -9.83
CA GLU A 343 1.83 16.20 -11.21
C GLU A 343 0.41 15.66 -11.26
N VAL A 344 -0.41 16.25 -12.12
CA VAL A 344 -1.81 15.89 -12.37
C VAL A 344 -1.98 15.62 -13.84
N GLN A 345 -2.40 14.42 -14.22
CA GLN A 345 -2.67 14.04 -15.60
C GLN A 345 -4.06 13.43 -15.76
N LYS A 346 -4.71 13.66 -16.90
CA LYS A 346 -5.92 12.92 -17.24
C LYS A 346 -5.59 11.44 -17.41
N LEU A 347 -6.49 10.59 -16.92
CA LEU A 347 -6.30 9.14 -17.02
C LEU A 347 -6.26 8.68 -18.49
N GLU A 348 -7.06 9.30 -19.35
CA GLU A 348 -7.08 9.01 -20.78
C GLU A 348 -5.71 9.27 -21.43
N ASP A 349 -5.12 10.44 -21.19
CA ASP A 349 -3.81 10.82 -21.71
C ASP A 349 -2.69 9.86 -21.23
N LEU A 350 -2.79 9.38 -19.98
CA LEU A 350 -1.87 8.40 -19.41
C LEU A 350 -1.96 7.04 -20.10
N LEU A 351 -3.15 6.63 -20.53
CA LEU A 351 -3.38 5.31 -21.10
C LEU A 351 -3.18 5.27 -22.62
N GLN A 352 -3.22 6.41 -23.30
CA GLN A 352 -3.03 6.52 -24.76
C GLN A 352 -1.58 6.67 -25.20
N LYS A 353 -0.71 7.23 -24.35
CA LYS A 353 0.74 7.37 -24.59
C LYS A 353 1.43 6.00 -24.58
#